data_796663b124d007beb2193d37cef01f65
#
_entry.id   796663b124d007beb2193d37cef01f65
#
_cell.length_a   1.000
_cell.length_b   1.000
_cell.length_c   1.000
_cell.angle_alpha   90.00
_cell.angle_beta   90.00
_cell.angle_gamma   90.00
#
_symmetry.space_group_name_H-M   'P 1'
#
loop_
_entity.id
_entity.type
_entity.pdbx_description
1 polymer ?
#
loop_
_entity_poly.entity_id
_entity_poly.type
_entity_poly.pdbx_seq_one_letter_code
_entity_poly.pdbx_strand_id
1 'polypeptide(L)' 'MEREQILELENTKADLLRQTYRMRIEHPHMSPVSLEQEMYTALMLEIEQITKQLQLVQARE' A
#
# COMPACT_ATOMS: atom_id res chain seq x y z
N MET A 1 5.56 15.11 12.91
CA MET A 1 5.88 14.82 11.51
C MET A 1 5.50 16.00 10.65
N GLU A 2 6.35 16.37 9.74
CA GLU A 2 6.09 17.52 8.89
C GLU A 2 5.05 17.20 7.82
N ARG A 3 4.40 18.28 7.35
CA ARG A 3 3.34 18.18 6.35
C ARG A 3 3.82 17.49 5.06
N GLU A 4 5.06 17.79 4.65
CA GLU A 4 5.63 17.19 3.45
C GLU A 4 5.79 15.68 3.58
N GLN A 5 6.17 15.21 4.77
CA GLN A 5 6.30 13.78 5.02
C GLN A 5 4.94 13.08 4.97
N ILE A 6 3.90 13.74 5.47
CA ILE A 6 2.54 13.21 5.39
C ILE A 6 2.10 13.08 3.93
N LEU A 7 2.36 14.11 3.12
CA LEU A 7 2.03 14.08 1.71
C LEU A 7 2.79 12.97 0.98
N GLU A 8 4.07 12.79 1.29
CA GLU A 8 4.85 11.70 0.70
C GLU A 8 4.26 10.33 1.04
N LEU A 9 3.88 10.12 2.30
CA LEU A 9 3.25 8.88 2.71
C LEU A 9 1.93 8.65 1.99
N GLU A 10 1.12 9.68 1.88
CA GLU A 10 -0.15 9.58 1.17
C GLU A 10 0.05 9.28 -0.30
N ASN A 11 1.03 9.92 -0.95
CA ASN A 11 1.35 9.66 -2.35
C ASN A 11 1.87 8.24 -2.56
N THR A 12 2.76 7.78 -1.68
CA THR A 12 3.28 6.42 -1.75
C THR A 12 2.15 5.41 -1.59
N LYS A 13 1.25 5.65 -0.63
CA LYS A 13 0.10 4.78 -0.43
C LYS A 13 -0.78 4.72 -1.69
N ALA A 14 -1.04 5.86 -2.30
CA ALA A 14 -1.84 5.92 -3.53
C ALA A 14 -1.19 5.13 -4.66
N ASP A 15 0.13 5.24 -4.81
CA ASP A 15 0.86 4.47 -5.82
C ASP A 15 0.76 2.96 -5.58
N LEU A 16 0.95 2.55 -4.32
CA LEU A 16 0.85 1.14 -3.96
C LEU A 16 -0.56 0.60 -4.20
N LEU A 17 -1.58 1.39 -3.88
CA LEU A 17 -2.97 1.00 -4.15
C LEU A 17 -3.22 0.82 -5.64
N ARG A 18 -2.67 1.72 -6.47
CA ARG A 18 -2.80 1.59 -7.92
C ARG A 18 -2.13 0.32 -8.43
N GLN A 19 -0.97 -0.01 -7.90
CA GLN A 19 -0.26 -1.23 -8.28
C GLN A 19 -1.05 -2.48 -7.90
N THR A 20 -1.62 -2.52 -6.70
CA THR A 20 -2.43 -3.67 -6.27
C THR A 20 -3.69 -3.79 -7.12
N TYR A 21 -4.32 -2.66 -7.43
CA TYR A 21 -5.51 -2.64 -8.28
C TYR A 21 -5.20 -3.21 -9.67
N ARG A 22 -4.08 -2.77 -10.25
CA ARG A 22 -3.64 -3.24 -11.56
C ARG A 22 -3.39 -4.74 -11.55
N MET A 23 -2.70 -5.24 -10.50
CA MET A 23 -2.43 -6.68 -10.38
C MET A 23 -3.72 -7.49 -10.31
N ARG A 24 -4.74 -6.99 -9.62
CA ARG A 24 -6.02 -7.68 -9.51
C ARG A 24 -6.74 -7.74 -10.86
N ILE A 25 -6.59 -6.70 -11.67
CA ILE A 25 -7.21 -6.66 -13.01
C ILE A 25 -6.45 -7.59 -13.96
N GLU A 26 -5.13 -7.53 -13.95
CA GLU A 26 -4.29 -8.33 -14.85
C GLU A 26 -4.23 -9.81 -14.46
N HIS A 27 -4.36 -10.10 -13.17
CA HIS A 27 -4.27 -11.46 -12.64
C HIS A 27 -5.45 -11.76 -11.71
N PRO A 28 -6.68 -11.87 -12.25
CA PRO A 28 -7.86 -12.06 -11.40
C PRO A 28 -7.90 -13.40 -10.68
N HIS A 29 -7.10 -14.37 -11.14
CA HIS A 29 -7.06 -15.71 -10.54
C HIS A 29 -5.62 -16.06 -10.16
N MET A 30 -5.02 -15.27 -9.27
CA MET A 30 -3.67 -15.52 -8.81
C MET A 30 -3.60 -16.83 -8.01
N SER A 31 -2.62 -17.67 -8.36
CA SER A 31 -2.34 -18.88 -7.60
C SER A 31 -1.74 -18.50 -6.23
N PRO A 32 -2.11 -19.21 -5.14
CA PRO A 32 -1.52 -18.91 -3.82
C PRO A 32 -0.01 -19.07 -3.75
N VAL A 33 0.58 -19.83 -4.68
CA VAL A 33 2.03 -20.06 -4.71
C VAL A 33 2.74 -19.30 -5.82
N SER A 34 2.03 -18.39 -6.49
CA SER A 34 2.62 -17.64 -7.59
C SER A 34 3.46 -16.47 -7.09
N LEU A 35 4.41 -16.03 -7.92
CA LEU A 35 5.20 -14.85 -7.63
C LEU A 35 4.32 -13.61 -7.53
N GLU A 36 3.31 -13.51 -8.39
CA GLU A 36 2.37 -12.39 -8.38
C GLU A 36 1.65 -12.29 -7.04
N GLN A 37 1.27 -13.42 -6.45
CA GLN A 37 0.61 -13.44 -5.15
C GLN A 37 1.57 -12.95 -4.06
N GLU A 38 2.83 -13.36 -4.11
CA GLU A 38 3.82 -12.88 -3.15
C GLU A 38 4.02 -11.38 -3.24
N MET A 39 4.10 -10.85 -4.46
CA MET A 39 4.24 -9.41 -4.69
C MET A 39 3.01 -8.67 -4.19
N TYR A 40 1.83 -9.20 -4.46
CA TYR A 40 0.59 -8.60 -3.99
C TYR A 40 0.55 -8.52 -2.46
N THR A 41 0.92 -9.61 -1.79
CA THR A 41 0.96 -9.65 -0.33
C THR A 41 1.95 -8.62 0.22
N ALA A 42 3.13 -8.49 -0.39
CA ALA A 42 4.12 -7.51 0.04
C ALA A 42 3.59 -6.09 -0.11
N LEU A 43 2.92 -5.78 -1.23
CA LEU A 43 2.32 -4.46 -1.44
C LEU A 43 1.25 -4.17 -0.39
N MET A 44 0.41 -5.14 -0.08
CA MET A 44 -0.64 -4.97 0.93
C MET A 44 -0.05 -4.71 2.32
N LEU A 45 1.05 -5.39 2.68
CA LEU A 45 1.72 -5.15 3.96
C LEU A 45 2.31 -3.74 4.03
N GLU A 46 2.90 -3.26 2.95
CA GLU A 46 3.43 -1.89 2.92
C GLU A 46 2.30 -0.87 3.07
N ILE A 47 1.19 -1.08 2.37
CA ILE A 47 0.02 -0.20 2.48
C ILE A 47 -0.47 -0.16 3.93
N GLU A 48 -0.52 -1.31 4.60
CA GLU A 48 -0.95 -1.37 5.99
C GLU A 48 -0.02 -0.59 6.91
N GLN A 49 1.30 -0.73 6.73
CA GLN A 49 2.28 -0.01 7.52
C GLN A 49 2.16 1.50 7.34
N ILE A 50 2.01 1.96 6.10
CA ILE A 50 1.84 3.38 5.81
C ILE A 50 0.53 3.89 6.42
N THR A 51 -0.53 3.13 6.32
CA THR A 51 -1.82 3.49 6.91
C THR A 51 -1.70 3.67 8.42
N LYS A 52 -0.99 2.77 9.10
CA LYS A 52 -0.77 2.90 10.53
C LYS A 52 0.04 4.13 10.89
N GLN A 53 1.08 4.44 10.11
CA GLN A 53 1.86 5.65 10.34
C GLN A 53 1.03 6.91 10.18
N LEU A 54 0.20 6.96 9.15
CA LEU A 54 -0.69 8.09 8.92
C LEU A 54 -1.70 8.27 10.05
N GLN A 55 -2.25 7.16 10.55
CA GLN A 55 -3.19 7.20 11.66
C GLN A 55 -2.53 7.75 12.94
N LEU A 56 -1.29 7.34 13.21
CA LEU A 56 -0.57 7.83 14.38
C LEU A 56 -0.31 9.33 14.30
N VAL A 57 0.06 9.82 13.12
CA VAL A 57 0.30 11.24 12.93
C VAL A 57 -0.99 12.04 13.08
N GLN A 58 -2.07 11.57 12.47
CA GLN A 58 -3.36 12.24 12.54
C GLN A 58 -3.92 12.25 13.97
N ALA A 59 -3.66 11.21 14.73
CA ALA A 59 -4.12 11.14 16.12
C ALA A 59 -3.39 12.12 17.03
N ARG A 60 -2.20 12.59 16.63
CA ARG A 60 -1.43 13.55 17.42
C ARG A 60 -1.79 15.00 17.11
N GLU A 61 -2.42 15.23 16.01
CA GLU A 61 -2.87 16.55 15.63
C GLU A 61 -4.29 16.81 16.14
#